data_aa728541f49a17f845f2b3ac240323b6
#
_entry.id   aa728541f49a17f845f2b3ac240323b6
#
_cell.length_a   1.000
_cell.length_b   1.000
_cell.length_c   1.000
_cell.angle_alpha   90.00
_cell.angle_beta   90.00
_cell.angle_gamma   90.00
#
_symmetry.space_group_name_H-M   'P 1'
#
loop_
_entity.id
_entity.type
_entity.pdbx_description
1 polymer ?
#
loop_
_entity_poly.entity_id
_entity_poly.type
_entity_poly.pdbx_seq_one_letter_code
_entity_poly.pdbx_strand_id
1 'polypeptide(L)'
;MSNSLVRNAGGEGVRIDVTPDSAAWRFLSFANVQLADGDTHTARRDGQETAVVPLAGAATITVGEQTFQVSRTSVFEEMPHIVYVAPGEQVAVTAQRGAFEFAIGSAPAQGLYPSRLITPAEMKSEVRGGGASQRQVNHVLAPPVDAERLILYEVYVPRGMWSGWAPHRHDGVDGSPYLEETYYFRLDPGNGFAMHRNWAPEDGFDETVILHDGDTALVPKGFHSSVSCPSSNMYFLNYLAGELVDKDRSTPPCFDQGHTWIHDAWDNDDEGAWLQPVMQTPNLNNPGGLPLESLDGEVPDDPYRVSGDKPAAEG
;
A
#
# COMPACT_ATOMS: atom_id res chain seq x y z
N MET A 1 -2.88 -25.11 1.04
CA MET A 1 -3.80 -23.95 0.96
C MET A 1 -2.93 -22.72 1.01
N SER A 2 -2.90 -21.92 -0.03
CA SER A 2 -2.18 -20.65 0.03
C SER A 2 -2.96 -19.75 0.98
N ASN A 3 -2.32 -19.24 2.01
CA ASN A 3 -2.96 -18.31 2.93
C ASN A 3 -2.59 -16.91 2.46
N SER A 4 -3.44 -16.33 1.60
CA SER A 4 -3.23 -14.96 1.09
C SER A 4 -3.51 -13.87 2.13
N LEU A 5 -3.77 -14.23 3.39
CA LEU A 5 -4.11 -13.30 4.45
C LEU A 5 -3.24 -13.49 5.68
N VAL A 6 -2.56 -12.42 6.09
CA VAL A 6 -1.84 -12.35 7.36
C VAL A 6 -2.53 -11.31 8.24
N ARG A 7 -3.07 -11.76 9.38
CA ARG A 7 -3.77 -10.89 10.35
C ARG A 7 -2.79 -10.12 11.20
N ASN A 8 -3.11 -8.87 11.45
CA ASN A 8 -2.39 -8.05 12.42
C ASN A 8 -2.59 -8.62 13.83
N ALA A 9 -1.50 -8.97 14.49
CA ALA A 9 -1.54 -9.53 15.85
C ALA A 9 -1.93 -8.50 16.93
N GLY A 10 -1.88 -7.20 16.58
CA GLY A 10 -2.07 -6.11 17.54
C GLY A 10 -0.92 -5.98 18.55
N GLY A 11 -1.08 -5.04 19.48
CA GLY A 11 -0.10 -4.83 20.56
C GLY A 11 1.21 -4.16 20.11
N GLU A 12 2.24 -4.29 20.94
CA GLU A 12 3.59 -3.82 20.70
C GLU A 12 4.46 -4.92 20.11
N GLY A 13 5.56 -4.55 19.42
CA GLY A 13 6.49 -5.46 18.76
C GLY A 13 6.11 -5.74 17.31
N VAL A 14 6.50 -6.89 16.82
CA VAL A 14 6.21 -7.33 15.44
C VAL A 14 4.76 -7.81 15.35
N ARG A 15 3.96 -7.13 14.57
CA ARG A 15 2.52 -7.41 14.39
C ARG A 15 2.23 -8.26 13.16
N ILE A 16 3.01 -8.07 12.12
CA ILE A 16 3.01 -8.85 10.88
C ILE A 16 4.44 -9.30 10.63
N ASP A 17 4.63 -10.56 10.28
CA ASP A 17 5.93 -11.10 9.87
C ASP A 17 5.73 -12.05 8.69
N VAL A 18 6.19 -11.62 7.52
CA VAL A 18 6.19 -12.38 6.28
C VAL A 18 7.63 -12.62 5.87
N THR A 19 8.01 -13.87 5.79
CA THR A 19 9.34 -14.28 5.34
C THR A 19 9.22 -15.09 4.05
N PRO A 20 10.29 -15.21 3.26
CA PRO A 20 10.30 -16.11 2.11
C PRO A 20 9.81 -17.52 2.46
N ASP A 21 10.26 -18.08 3.60
CA ASP A 21 9.83 -19.41 4.04
C ASP A 21 8.33 -19.48 4.37
N SER A 22 7.80 -18.49 5.10
CA SER A 22 6.39 -18.49 5.52
C SER A 22 5.43 -18.29 4.35
N ALA A 23 5.85 -17.56 3.31
CA ALA A 23 5.04 -17.28 2.11
C ALA A 23 5.33 -18.23 0.94
N ALA A 24 6.29 -19.16 1.07
CA ALA A 24 6.83 -19.97 -0.02
C ALA A 24 7.39 -19.12 -1.18
N TRP A 25 8.07 -18.04 -0.83
CA TRP A 25 8.71 -17.07 -1.71
C TRP A 25 10.23 -17.23 -1.75
N ARG A 26 10.90 -16.45 -2.61
CA ARG A 26 12.35 -16.48 -2.79
C ARG A 26 13.04 -15.17 -2.42
N PHE A 27 12.33 -14.05 -2.50
CA PHE A 27 12.94 -12.73 -2.48
C PHE A 27 12.46 -11.86 -1.33
N LEU A 28 11.14 -11.73 -1.15
CA LEU A 28 10.56 -10.68 -0.33
C LEU A 28 10.35 -11.11 1.12
N SER A 29 10.82 -10.27 2.05
CA SER A 29 10.35 -10.27 3.43
C SER A 29 9.65 -8.97 3.76
N PHE A 30 8.66 -9.02 4.67
CA PHE A 30 7.88 -7.86 5.10
C PHE A 30 7.49 -8.01 6.58
N ALA A 31 7.61 -6.95 7.35
CA ALA A 31 7.08 -6.89 8.70
C ALA A 31 6.43 -5.53 8.98
N ASN A 32 5.38 -5.54 9.81
CA ASN A 32 4.84 -4.36 10.47
C ASN A 32 5.22 -4.41 11.95
N VAL A 33 5.76 -3.30 12.46
CA VAL A 33 6.29 -3.19 13.82
C VAL A 33 5.71 -1.98 14.51
N GLN A 34 5.29 -2.16 15.76
CA GLN A 34 4.87 -1.11 16.67
C GLN A 34 5.82 -1.04 17.86
N LEU A 35 6.38 0.13 18.11
CA LEU A 35 7.24 0.40 19.27
C LEU A 35 6.53 1.31 20.28
N ALA A 36 6.74 1.07 21.56
CA ALA A 36 6.46 2.06 22.60
C ALA A 36 7.54 3.16 22.61
N ASP A 37 7.25 4.26 23.32
CA ASP A 37 8.20 5.37 23.43
C ASP A 37 9.56 4.92 24.03
N GLY A 38 10.63 5.22 23.33
CA GLY A 38 11.98 4.86 23.70
C GLY A 38 12.41 3.43 23.32
N ASP A 39 11.49 2.58 22.88
CA ASP A 39 11.82 1.23 22.44
C ASP A 39 12.59 1.24 21.12
N THR A 40 13.41 0.22 20.94
CA THR A 40 14.26 0.06 19.76
C THR A 40 14.04 -1.30 19.09
N HIS A 41 13.79 -1.27 17.78
CA HIS A 41 13.85 -2.44 16.91
C HIS A 41 15.15 -2.42 16.11
N THR A 42 15.86 -3.55 16.07
CA THR A 42 17.11 -3.67 15.34
C THR A 42 17.01 -4.80 14.33
N ALA A 43 17.45 -4.51 13.10
CA ALA A 43 17.52 -5.50 12.03
C ALA A 43 18.86 -5.39 11.28
N ARG A 44 19.37 -6.53 10.83
CA ARG A 44 20.50 -6.64 9.90
C ARG A 44 20.21 -7.76 8.92
N ARG A 45 20.37 -7.49 7.64
CA ARG A 45 20.12 -8.45 6.56
C ARG A 45 21.37 -8.54 5.67
N ASP A 46 22.19 -9.55 5.87
CA ASP A 46 23.36 -9.78 5.03
C ASP A 46 22.92 -10.14 3.61
N GLY A 47 23.47 -9.47 2.59
CA GLY A 47 23.12 -9.68 1.19
C GLY A 47 21.69 -9.24 0.79
N GLN A 48 21.04 -8.41 1.59
CA GLN A 48 19.70 -7.89 1.28
C GLN A 48 19.64 -6.38 1.50
N GLU A 49 19.08 -5.66 0.57
CA GLU A 49 18.64 -4.27 0.79
C GLU A 49 17.36 -4.26 1.63
N THR A 50 17.17 -3.19 2.38
CA THR A 50 16.02 -3.03 3.28
C THR A 50 15.43 -1.64 3.12
N ALA A 51 14.10 -1.53 3.19
CA ALA A 51 13.40 -0.25 3.25
C ALA A 51 12.60 -0.17 4.56
N VAL A 52 12.72 0.96 5.26
CA VAL A 52 11.94 1.29 6.46
C VAL A 52 11.00 2.42 6.12
N VAL A 53 9.69 2.17 6.23
CA VAL A 53 8.62 3.12 5.90
C VAL A 53 7.87 3.49 7.18
N PRO A 54 7.97 4.74 7.67
CA PRO A 54 7.13 5.23 8.76
C PRO A 54 5.64 5.18 8.40
N LEU A 55 4.81 4.69 9.31
CA LEU A 55 3.36 4.65 9.17
C LEU A 55 2.68 5.67 10.09
N ALA A 56 3.14 5.77 11.34
CA ALA A 56 2.66 6.77 12.30
C ALA A 56 3.66 6.99 13.42
N GLY A 57 3.74 8.22 13.95
CA GLY A 57 4.61 8.60 15.06
C GLY A 57 5.94 9.20 14.62
N ALA A 58 6.92 9.22 15.52
CA ALA A 58 8.25 9.75 15.29
C ALA A 58 9.33 8.78 15.76
N ALA A 59 10.45 8.73 15.05
CA ALA A 59 11.57 7.86 15.40
C ALA A 59 12.92 8.45 14.99
N THR A 60 13.95 7.97 15.66
CA THR A 60 15.33 8.07 15.21
C THR A 60 15.71 6.73 14.55
N ILE A 61 16.16 6.79 13.30
CA ILE A 61 16.64 5.62 12.57
C ILE A 61 18.14 5.76 12.35
N THR A 62 18.92 4.81 12.86
CA THR A 62 20.38 4.79 12.73
C THR A 62 20.81 3.65 11.83
N VAL A 63 21.66 3.95 10.85
CA VAL A 63 22.27 2.97 9.92
C VAL A 63 23.77 3.27 9.86
N GLY A 64 24.58 2.36 10.38
CA GLY A 64 26.02 2.60 10.55
C GLY A 64 26.27 3.86 11.38
N GLU A 65 26.98 4.85 10.80
CA GLU A 65 27.25 6.15 11.43
C GLU A 65 26.20 7.21 11.10
N GLN A 66 25.24 6.92 10.23
CA GLN A 66 24.20 7.86 9.81
C GLN A 66 23.01 7.79 10.77
N THR A 67 22.40 8.94 11.02
CA THR A 67 21.20 9.04 11.85
C THR A 67 20.17 9.91 11.14
N PHE A 68 18.96 9.40 11.02
CA PHE A 68 17.82 10.04 10.37
C PHE A 68 16.71 10.28 11.38
N GLN A 69 16.16 11.49 11.40
CA GLN A 69 14.95 11.82 12.16
C GLN A 69 13.78 11.71 11.20
N VAL A 70 12.81 10.85 11.52
CA VAL A 70 11.62 10.65 10.72
C VAL A 70 10.37 10.82 11.57
N SER A 71 9.32 11.33 10.95
CA SER A 71 8.00 11.40 11.57
C SER A 71 6.92 11.28 10.51
N ARG A 72 5.77 10.82 10.92
CA ARG A 72 4.55 10.79 10.10
C ARG A 72 3.35 10.86 11.02
N THR A 73 2.45 11.81 10.80
CA THR A 73 1.21 11.89 11.58
C THR A 73 0.30 10.71 11.26
N SER A 74 0.08 10.43 9.98
CA SER A 74 -0.73 9.33 9.50
C SER A 74 -0.40 9.05 8.04
N VAL A 75 -0.62 7.80 7.60
CA VAL A 75 -0.53 7.45 6.18
C VAL A 75 -1.54 8.22 5.33
N PHE A 76 -2.64 8.70 5.93
CA PHE A 76 -3.67 9.48 5.24
C PHE A 76 -3.43 10.99 5.23
N GLU A 77 -2.37 11.49 5.85
CA GLU A 77 -2.09 12.92 5.95
C GLU A 77 -0.79 13.33 5.26
N GLU A 78 0.22 12.46 5.26
CA GLU A 78 1.57 12.81 4.81
C GLU A 78 2.19 11.70 3.97
N MET A 79 3.04 12.08 3.00
CA MET A 79 3.93 11.15 2.32
C MET A 79 5.09 10.75 3.25
N PRO A 80 5.63 9.53 3.13
CA PRO A 80 6.68 9.06 4.02
C PRO A 80 8.05 9.65 3.69
N HIS A 81 8.90 9.71 4.71
CA HIS A 81 10.35 9.74 4.55
C HIS A 81 10.85 8.32 4.75
N ILE A 82 11.43 7.70 3.73
CA ILE A 82 11.85 6.29 3.75
C ILE A 82 13.35 6.22 4.03
N VAL A 83 13.76 5.30 4.89
CA VAL A 83 15.18 4.98 5.05
C VAL A 83 15.48 3.71 4.26
N TYR A 84 16.28 3.87 3.21
CA TYR A 84 16.87 2.78 2.46
C TYR A 84 18.17 2.34 3.13
N VAL A 85 18.35 1.04 3.30
CA VAL A 85 19.49 0.42 3.99
C VAL A 85 20.19 -0.54 3.04
N ALA A 86 21.48 -0.31 2.82
CA ALA A 86 22.30 -1.15 1.96
C ALA A 86 22.54 -2.54 2.59
N PRO A 87 22.82 -3.57 1.77
CA PRO A 87 23.04 -4.93 2.25
C PRO A 87 24.13 -5.03 3.34
N GLY A 88 23.82 -5.78 4.40
CA GLY A 88 24.75 -6.04 5.50
C GLY A 88 24.89 -4.91 6.52
N GLU A 89 24.29 -3.74 6.29
CA GLU A 89 24.24 -2.70 7.30
C GLU A 89 23.16 -2.99 8.36
N GLN A 90 23.46 -2.62 9.59
CA GLN A 90 22.48 -2.73 10.68
C GLN A 90 21.65 -1.46 10.74
N VAL A 91 20.34 -1.62 10.78
CA VAL A 91 19.39 -0.55 11.08
C VAL A 91 18.86 -0.69 12.50
N ALA A 92 18.82 0.42 13.23
CA ALA A 92 18.17 0.53 14.54
C ALA A 92 17.10 1.63 14.46
N VAL A 93 15.86 1.28 14.77
CA VAL A 93 14.70 2.17 14.78
C VAL A 93 14.30 2.39 16.23
N THR A 94 14.43 3.60 16.73
CA THR A 94 14.09 3.98 18.13
C THR A 94 12.93 4.95 18.13
N ALA A 95 11.81 4.56 18.73
CA ALA A 95 10.62 5.42 18.88
C ALA A 95 10.91 6.66 19.71
N GLN A 96 10.34 7.80 19.33
CA GLN A 96 10.54 9.10 19.95
C GLN A 96 9.21 9.81 20.17
N ARG A 97 9.01 10.35 21.36
CA ARG A 97 7.84 11.19 21.69
C ARG A 97 6.50 10.43 21.59
N GLY A 98 6.48 9.17 21.95
CA GLY A 98 5.33 8.29 21.92
C GLY A 98 5.53 7.06 21.06
N ALA A 99 4.45 6.36 20.77
CA ALA A 99 4.48 5.17 19.97
C ALA A 99 4.89 5.44 18.51
N PHE A 100 5.60 4.50 17.89
CA PHE A 100 6.01 4.58 16.49
C PHE A 100 5.65 3.29 15.76
N GLU A 101 4.89 3.44 14.68
CA GLU A 101 4.54 2.32 13.79
C GLU A 101 5.28 2.47 12.46
N PHE A 102 5.85 1.35 11.97
CA PHE A 102 6.55 1.33 10.70
C PHE A 102 6.44 -0.03 10.01
N ALA A 103 6.60 -0.01 8.70
CA ALA A 103 6.84 -1.18 7.87
C ALA A 103 8.34 -1.32 7.60
N ILE A 104 8.82 -2.55 7.54
CA ILE A 104 10.18 -2.90 7.16
C ILE A 104 10.15 -4.12 6.26
N GLY A 105 10.80 -4.04 5.10
CA GLY A 105 10.88 -5.16 4.16
C GLY A 105 12.24 -5.21 3.49
N SER A 106 12.65 -6.40 3.09
CA SER A 106 13.97 -6.66 2.53
C SER A 106 13.91 -7.59 1.34
N ALA A 107 14.88 -7.45 0.43
CA ALA A 107 15.06 -8.34 -0.71
C ALA A 107 16.56 -8.54 -1.02
N PRO A 108 16.96 -9.67 -1.64
CA PRO A 108 18.36 -9.91 -2.01
C PRO A 108 18.92 -8.80 -2.92
N ALA A 109 20.12 -8.30 -2.57
CA ALA A 109 20.79 -7.24 -3.28
C ALA A 109 22.31 -7.35 -3.18
N GLN A 110 23.04 -6.74 -4.09
CA GLN A 110 24.51 -6.76 -4.15
C GLN A 110 25.15 -5.47 -3.62
N GLY A 111 24.36 -4.44 -3.33
CA GLY A 111 24.83 -3.17 -2.77
C GLY A 111 25.18 -2.12 -3.82
N LEU A 112 24.35 -2.01 -4.87
CA LEU A 112 24.53 -0.97 -5.88
C LEU A 112 24.29 0.44 -5.32
N TYR A 113 23.43 0.56 -4.31
CA TYR A 113 23.00 1.84 -3.75
C TYR A 113 23.37 1.94 -2.27
N PRO A 114 23.86 3.12 -1.82
CA PRO A 114 24.19 3.35 -0.42
C PRO A 114 22.95 3.59 0.43
N SER A 115 23.08 3.37 1.74
CA SER A 115 22.04 3.75 2.70
C SER A 115 21.79 5.25 2.68
N ARG A 116 20.51 5.64 2.70
CA ARG A 116 20.11 7.04 2.64
C ARG A 116 18.66 7.28 3.08
N LEU A 117 18.36 8.53 3.38
CA LEU A 117 16.99 9.01 3.48
C LEU A 117 16.47 9.34 2.08
N ILE A 118 15.26 8.87 1.79
CA ILE A 118 14.49 9.21 0.59
C ILE A 118 13.34 10.10 1.03
N THR A 119 13.22 11.25 0.39
CA THR A 119 12.24 12.28 0.75
C THR A 119 11.06 12.31 -0.21
N PRO A 120 9.90 12.84 0.17
CA PRO A 120 8.76 13.00 -0.72
C PRO A 120 9.06 13.76 -2.02
N ALA A 121 10.03 14.67 -1.99
CA ALA A 121 10.41 15.45 -3.17
C ALA A 121 11.06 14.61 -4.30
N GLU A 122 11.55 13.42 -3.96
CA GLU A 122 12.14 12.48 -4.93
C GLU A 122 11.10 11.51 -5.52
N MET A 123 9.92 11.44 -4.91
CA MET A 123 8.88 10.48 -5.25
C MET A 123 7.95 11.02 -6.34
N LYS A 124 7.41 10.12 -7.14
CA LYS A 124 6.39 10.44 -8.14
C LYS A 124 5.02 10.13 -7.57
N SER A 125 4.06 11.03 -7.76
CA SER A 125 2.64 10.77 -7.52
C SER A 125 1.87 10.86 -8.83
N GLU A 126 0.91 9.98 -9.02
CA GLU A 126 0.01 9.99 -10.17
C GLU A 126 -1.38 9.47 -9.82
N VAL A 127 -2.38 9.86 -10.59
CA VAL A 127 -3.72 9.29 -10.55
C VAL A 127 -3.82 8.25 -11.66
N ARG A 128 -4.28 7.07 -11.32
CA ARG A 128 -4.49 5.95 -12.24
C ARG A 128 -5.93 5.49 -12.25
N GLY A 129 -6.34 4.95 -13.41
CA GLY A 129 -7.68 4.44 -13.65
C GLY A 129 -8.69 5.55 -13.85
N GLY A 130 -9.95 5.15 -13.96
CA GLY A 130 -11.09 6.04 -14.15
C GLY A 130 -12.35 5.46 -13.52
N GLY A 131 -13.46 6.21 -13.52
CA GLY A 131 -14.71 5.76 -12.94
C GLY A 131 -14.53 5.20 -11.52
N ALA A 132 -15.11 4.05 -11.25
CA ALA A 132 -15.04 3.38 -9.95
C ALA A 132 -13.66 2.77 -9.61
N SER A 133 -12.63 2.99 -10.45
CA SER A 133 -11.27 2.47 -10.23
C SER A 133 -10.22 3.58 -10.21
N GLN A 134 -10.63 4.83 -10.02
CA GLN A 134 -9.69 5.94 -9.88
C GLN A 134 -9.01 5.89 -8.51
N ARG A 135 -7.67 6.00 -8.50
CA ARG A 135 -6.84 5.96 -7.30
C ARG A 135 -5.56 6.76 -7.45
N GLN A 136 -5.03 7.25 -6.35
CA GLN A 136 -3.70 7.86 -6.33
C GLN A 136 -2.64 6.79 -6.06
N VAL A 137 -1.54 6.85 -6.80
CA VAL A 137 -0.39 5.96 -6.64
C VAL A 137 0.86 6.80 -6.43
N ASN A 138 1.52 6.61 -5.30
CA ASN A 138 2.80 7.22 -4.98
C ASN A 138 3.92 6.18 -5.17
N HIS A 139 4.88 6.50 -6.02
CA HIS A 139 6.08 5.70 -6.27
C HIS A 139 7.11 6.02 -5.19
N VAL A 140 7.01 5.37 -4.05
CA VAL A 140 7.79 5.75 -2.86
C VAL A 140 9.19 5.13 -2.85
N LEU A 141 9.36 3.93 -3.44
CA LEU A 141 10.65 3.32 -3.78
C LEU A 141 10.55 2.62 -5.16
N ALA A 142 9.96 3.27 -6.11
CA ALA A 142 9.86 2.87 -7.51
C ALA A 142 10.39 4.02 -8.38
N PRO A 143 10.73 3.81 -9.65
CA PRO A 143 11.22 4.90 -10.49
C PRO A 143 10.36 6.16 -10.37
N PRO A 144 10.98 7.34 -10.18
CA PRO A 144 12.40 7.65 -10.40
C PRO A 144 13.34 7.35 -9.21
N VAL A 145 12.86 6.84 -8.09
CA VAL A 145 13.69 6.51 -6.92
C VAL A 145 14.45 5.21 -7.16
N ASP A 146 15.75 5.25 -6.92
CA ASP A 146 16.63 4.10 -7.15
C ASP A 146 16.58 3.09 -5.99
N ALA A 147 16.55 1.81 -6.33
CA ALA A 147 16.79 0.66 -5.48
C ALA A 147 17.21 -0.52 -6.36
N GLU A 148 17.77 -1.56 -5.79
CA GLU A 148 18.29 -2.66 -6.58
C GLU A 148 17.19 -3.65 -6.98
N ARG A 149 16.34 -4.07 -6.05
CA ARG A 149 15.29 -5.07 -6.27
C ARG A 149 13.93 -4.66 -5.70
N LEU A 150 13.93 -4.00 -4.55
CA LEU A 150 12.70 -3.56 -3.90
C LEU A 150 11.95 -2.54 -4.76
N ILE A 151 10.64 -2.71 -4.81
CA ILE A 151 9.70 -1.74 -5.36
C ILE A 151 8.65 -1.48 -4.30
N LEU A 152 8.40 -0.20 -3.98
CA LEU A 152 7.37 0.17 -3.03
C LEU A 152 6.42 1.21 -3.64
N TYR A 153 5.14 0.94 -3.46
CA TYR A 153 4.06 1.88 -3.77
C TYR A 153 3.19 2.13 -2.56
N GLU A 154 2.74 3.36 -2.39
CA GLU A 154 1.59 3.69 -1.55
C GLU A 154 0.41 4.00 -2.45
N VAL A 155 -0.72 3.37 -2.19
CA VAL A 155 -1.92 3.54 -3.01
C VAL A 155 -3.08 3.98 -2.13
N TYR A 156 -3.78 5.01 -2.58
CA TYR A 156 -4.93 5.60 -1.91
C TYR A 156 -6.17 5.41 -2.77
N VAL A 157 -7.13 4.69 -2.23
CA VAL A 157 -8.38 4.31 -2.90
C VAL A 157 -9.55 4.91 -2.15
N PRO A 158 -10.38 5.74 -2.80
CA PRO A 158 -11.59 6.25 -2.18
C PRO A 158 -12.54 5.13 -1.75
N ARG A 159 -13.32 5.40 -0.73
CA ARG A 159 -14.36 4.47 -0.27
C ARG A 159 -15.26 4.00 -1.40
N GLY A 160 -15.55 2.70 -1.43
CA GLY A 160 -16.37 2.04 -2.44
C GLY A 160 -15.70 1.82 -3.79
N MET A 161 -14.44 2.25 -3.96
CA MET A 161 -13.72 2.14 -5.23
C MET A 161 -12.76 0.96 -5.28
N TRP A 162 -12.39 0.59 -6.50
CA TRP A 162 -11.47 -0.49 -6.83
C TRP A 162 -10.04 0.00 -7.02
N SER A 163 -9.09 -0.89 -6.79
CA SER A 163 -7.69 -0.77 -7.19
C SER A 163 -7.24 -2.02 -7.93
N GLY A 164 -6.23 -1.85 -8.81
CA GLY A 164 -5.74 -2.96 -9.63
C GLY A 164 -6.69 -3.33 -10.77
N TRP A 165 -7.52 -2.41 -11.24
CA TRP A 165 -8.33 -2.58 -12.43
C TRP A 165 -7.70 -1.80 -13.61
N ALA A 166 -7.54 -2.33 -14.86
CA ALA A 166 -7.82 -3.74 -15.17
C ALA A 166 -6.94 -4.68 -14.34
N PRO A 167 -7.44 -5.89 -14.00
CA PRO A 167 -6.67 -6.87 -13.24
C PRO A 167 -5.35 -7.19 -13.93
N HIS A 168 -4.31 -7.40 -13.15
CA HIS A 168 -2.97 -7.66 -13.66
C HIS A 168 -2.28 -8.77 -12.88
N ARG A 169 -1.27 -9.37 -13.50
CA ARG A 169 -0.44 -10.42 -12.91
C ARG A 169 1.04 -10.15 -13.15
N HIS A 170 1.86 -10.65 -12.26
CA HIS A 170 3.32 -10.59 -12.33
C HIS A 170 3.95 -11.82 -11.67
N ASP A 171 3.47 -13.01 -12.02
CA ASP A 171 3.88 -14.29 -11.46
C ASP A 171 4.73 -15.14 -12.43
N GLY A 172 5.24 -14.53 -13.52
CA GLY A 172 6.06 -15.19 -14.53
C GLY A 172 5.25 -15.98 -15.58
N VAL A 173 3.92 -15.92 -15.51
CA VAL A 173 3.04 -16.59 -16.49
C VAL A 173 2.69 -15.63 -17.61
N ASP A 174 2.49 -16.16 -18.83
CA ASP A 174 2.12 -15.41 -20.04
C ASP A 174 3.06 -14.23 -20.38
N GLY A 175 4.35 -14.36 -20.02
CA GLY A 175 5.37 -13.33 -20.27
C GLY A 175 5.37 -12.19 -19.25
N SER A 176 4.61 -12.28 -18.18
CA SER A 176 4.68 -11.32 -17.08
C SER A 176 6.02 -11.43 -16.33
N PRO A 177 6.54 -10.35 -15.74
CA PRO A 177 7.67 -10.47 -14.82
C PRO A 177 7.27 -11.32 -13.61
N TYR A 178 8.28 -11.91 -12.93
CA TYR A 178 8.02 -12.56 -11.64
C TYR A 178 8.31 -11.58 -10.51
N LEU A 179 7.27 -11.22 -9.75
CA LEU A 179 7.34 -10.39 -8.55
C LEU A 179 6.49 -11.03 -7.44
N GLU A 180 7.06 -11.10 -6.26
CA GLU A 180 6.37 -11.39 -4.99
C GLU A 180 5.86 -10.07 -4.42
N GLU A 181 4.67 -10.05 -3.85
CA GLU A 181 4.04 -8.81 -3.43
C GLU A 181 3.22 -8.96 -2.15
N THR A 182 3.40 -8.00 -1.23
CA THR A 182 2.54 -7.79 -0.07
C THR A 182 1.71 -6.52 -0.23
N TYR A 183 0.48 -6.56 0.29
CA TYR A 183 -0.42 -5.42 0.46
C TYR A 183 -0.70 -5.23 1.95
N TYR A 184 -0.08 -4.25 2.58
CA TYR A 184 -0.40 -3.85 3.96
C TYR A 184 -1.49 -2.78 3.93
N PHE A 185 -2.64 -3.07 4.56
CA PHE A 185 -3.84 -2.21 4.47
C PHE A 185 -4.01 -1.30 5.67
N ARG A 186 -4.45 -0.06 5.41
CA ARG A 186 -5.02 0.83 6.40
C ARG A 186 -6.36 1.35 5.88
N LEU A 187 -7.27 1.57 6.80
CA LEU A 187 -8.65 2.03 6.52
C LEU A 187 -8.96 3.28 7.32
N ASP A 188 -9.68 4.22 6.71
CA ASP A 188 -10.13 5.44 7.37
C ASP A 188 -11.60 5.75 7.04
N PRO A 189 -12.52 5.64 8.06
CA PRO A 189 -12.27 5.15 9.42
C PRO A 189 -11.92 3.65 9.48
N GLY A 190 -11.13 3.27 10.51
CA GLY A 190 -10.55 1.93 10.65
C GLY A 190 -11.53 0.79 10.97
N ASN A 191 -12.81 1.08 11.17
CA ASN A 191 -13.85 0.09 11.44
C ASN A 191 -14.49 -0.51 10.18
N GLY A 192 -14.01 -0.12 8.98
CA GLY A 192 -14.45 -0.69 7.71
C GLY A 192 -13.73 -1.99 7.37
N PHE A 193 -13.84 -2.37 6.11
CA PHE A 193 -13.12 -3.52 5.55
C PHE A 193 -12.76 -3.29 4.09
N ALA A 194 -11.79 -4.04 3.60
CA ALA A 194 -11.48 -4.19 2.18
C ALA A 194 -11.62 -5.64 1.75
N MET A 195 -11.77 -5.88 0.47
CA MET A 195 -11.66 -7.22 -0.12
C MET A 195 -10.49 -7.23 -1.10
N HIS A 196 -9.73 -8.31 -1.09
CA HIS A 196 -8.65 -8.58 -2.04
C HIS A 196 -8.88 -9.95 -2.66
N ARG A 197 -8.85 -10.01 -3.99
CA ARG A 197 -9.02 -11.25 -4.74
C ARG A 197 -7.75 -11.56 -5.51
N ASN A 198 -7.31 -12.82 -5.40
CA ASN A 198 -6.29 -13.42 -6.26
C ASN A 198 -6.93 -14.55 -7.06
N TRP A 199 -6.66 -14.64 -8.37
CA TRP A 199 -7.18 -15.73 -9.19
C TRP A 199 -6.25 -16.07 -10.36
N ALA A 200 -6.19 -17.36 -10.69
CA ALA A 200 -5.44 -17.90 -11.81
C ALA A 200 -6.33 -18.89 -12.55
N PRO A 201 -6.96 -18.48 -13.68
CA PRO A 201 -7.93 -19.30 -14.40
C PRO A 201 -7.35 -20.62 -14.90
N GLU A 202 -6.08 -20.65 -15.23
CA GLU A 202 -5.37 -21.81 -15.80
C GLU A 202 -5.30 -23.01 -14.87
N ASP A 203 -5.38 -22.82 -13.56
CA ASP A 203 -5.35 -23.90 -12.57
C ASP A 203 -6.55 -23.90 -11.60
N GLY A 204 -7.54 -23.03 -11.87
CA GLY A 204 -8.76 -22.93 -11.08
C GLY A 204 -8.56 -22.29 -9.70
N PHE A 205 -7.45 -21.60 -9.47
CA PHE A 205 -7.24 -20.85 -8.24
C PHE A 205 -8.11 -19.59 -8.23
N ASP A 206 -8.88 -19.40 -7.17
CA ASP A 206 -9.70 -18.22 -6.94
C ASP A 206 -9.93 -18.04 -5.43
N GLU A 207 -9.32 -17.01 -4.85
CA GLU A 207 -9.39 -16.73 -3.42
C GLU A 207 -9.73 -15.27 -3.21
N THR A 208 -10.73 -15.00 -2.37
CA THR A 208 -11.09 -13.66 -1.91
C THR A 208 -10.96 -13.60 -0.40
N VAL A 209 -10.20 -12.63 0.09
CA VAL A 209 -10.00 -12.40 1.51
C VAL A 209 -10.58 -11.05 1.94
N ILE A 210 -11.13 -11.02 3.16
CA ILE A 210 -11.60 -9.78 3.80
C ILE A 210 -10.50 -9.28 4.72
N LEU A 211 -10.12 -8.00 4.55
CA LEU A 211 -9.07 -7.33 5.31
C LEU A 211 -9.65 -6.24 6.19
N HIS A 212 -9.11 -6.13 7.40
CA HIS A 212 -9.36 -5.05 8.33
C HIS A 212 -8.15 -4.13 8.42
N ASP A 213 -8.29 -3.02 9.17
CA ASP A 213 -7.19 -2.08 9.37
C ASP A 213 -5.97 -2.77 9.97
N GLY A 214 -4.81 -2.61 9.31
CA GLY A 214 -3.55 -3.23 9.71
C GLY A 214 -3.29 -4.64 9.17
N ASP A 215 -4.23 -5.29 8.49
CA ASP A 215 -4.01 -6.61 7.88
C ASP A 215 -3.14 -6.55 6.62
N THR A 216 -2.59 -7.68 6.23
CA THR A 216 -1.77 -7.82 5.03
C THR A 216 -2.32 -8.92 4.12
N ALA A 217 -2.52 -8.59 2.83
CA ALA A 217 -2.73 -9.60 1.80
C ALA A 217 -1.41 -9.95 1.11
N LEU A 218 -1.28 -11.21 0.71
CA LEU A 218 -0.19 -11.71 -0.11
C LEU A 218 -0.72 -11.99 -1.53
N VAL A 219 0.11 -11.73 -2.53
CA VAL A 219 -0.16 -12.12 -3.92
C VAL A 219 0.63 -13.38 -4.24
N PRO A 220 0.05 -14.57 -4.08
CA PRO A 220 0.77 -15.83 -4.31
C PRO A 220 0.95 -16.14 -5.79
N LYS A 221 0.00 -15.77 -6.64
CA LYS A 221 0.00 -15.96 -8.10
C LYS A 221 -1.24 -15.37 -8.74
N GLY A 222 -1.19 -15.26 -10.07
CA GLY A 222 -2.32 -14.90 -10.91
C GLY A 222 -2.67 -13.43 -10.88
N PHE A 223 -3.85 -13.14 -11.36
CA PHE A 223 -4.43 -11.81 -11.34
C PHE A 223 -4.87 -11.43 -9.94
N HIS A 224 -4.85 -10.14 -9.64
CA HIS A 224 -5.33 -9.63 -8.36
C HIS A 224 -5.96 -8.25 -8.49
N SER A 225 -6.81 -7.92 -7.51
CA SER A 225 -7.50 -6.64 -7.40
C SER A 225 -8.05 -6.46 -5.99
N SER A 226 -8.24 -5.20 -5.56
CA SER A 226 -8.79 -4.86 -4.25
C SER A 226 -9.94 -3.89 -4.37
N VAL A 227 -10.86 -3.91 -3.40
CA VAL A 227 -11.95 -2.95 -3.31
C VAL A 227 -12.15 -2.52 -1.85
N SER A 228 -12.43 -1.24 -1.66
CA SER A 228 -12.78 -0.67 -0.35
C SER A 228 -14.29 -0.77 -0.10
N CYS A 229 -14.71 -0.97 1.17
CA CYS A 229 -16.12 -0.82 1.53
C CYS A 229 -16.58 0.64 1.37
N PRO A 230 -17.90 0.89 1.21
CA PRO A 230 -18.42 2.25 1.00
C PRO A 230 -18.22 3.22 2.17
N SER A 231 -17.86 2.72 3.34
CA SER A 231 -17.72 3.53 4.56
C SER A 231 -16.30 3.92 4.92
N SER A 232 -15.27 3.38 4.23
CA SER A 232 -13.87 3.66 4.57
C SER A 232 -13.02 3.88 3.33
N ASN A 233 -12.18 4.90 3.35
CA ASN A 233 -11.08 5.00 2.40
C ASN A 233 -10.06 3.92 2.68
N MET A 234 -9.39 3.46 1.65
CA MET A 234 -8.40 2.41 1.73
C MET A 234 -7.04 2.95 1.30
N TYR A 235 -6.07 2.73 2.14
CA TYR A 235 -4.65 2.83 1.83
C TYR A 235 -4.06 1.43 1.81
N PHE A 236 -3.12 1.19 0.93
CA PHE A 236 -2.23 0.07 1.09
C PHE A 236 -0.81 0.42 0.67
N LEU A 237 0.13 -0.19 1.39
CA LEU A 237 1.56 -0.14 1.10
C LEU A 237 1.96 -1.46 0.45
N ASN A 238 2.45 -1.38 -0.77
CA ASN A 238 3.02 -2.52 -1.46
C ASN A 238 4.53 -2.60 -1.22
N TYR A 239 4.99 -3.79 -0.90
CA TYR A 239 6.38 -4.20 -1.08
C TYR A 239 6.40 -5.29 -2.13
N LEU A 240 7.25 -5.10 -3.15
CA LEU A 240 7.46 -6.07 -4.22
C LEU A 240 8.95 -6.36 -4.36
N ALA A 241 9.26 -7.60 -4.74
CA ALA A 241 10.59 -8.01 -5.13
C ALA A 241 10.52 -9.22 -6.07
N GLY A 242 11.38 -9.29 -7.06
CA GLY A 242 11.37 -10.40 -8.02
C GLY A 242 12.70 -10.70 -8.66
N GLU A 243 12.69 -11.29 -9.83
CA GLU A 243 13.90 -11.72 -10.55
C GLU A 243 14.67 -10.55 -11.15
N LEU A 244 13.96 -9.53 -11.62
CA LEU A 244 14.55 -8.38 -12.28
C LEU A 244 15.09 -7.39 -11.24
N VAL A 245 16.14 -6.67 -11.62
CA VAL A 245 16.87 -5.76 -10.74
C VAL A 245 17.12 -4.42 -11.41
N ASP A 246 17.50 -3.43 -10.61
CA ASP A 246 17.85 -2.08 -11.03
C ASP A 246 16.70 -1.45 -11.87
N LYS A 247 17.00 -0.98 -13.07
CA LYS A 247 16.00 -0.32 -13.94
C LYS A 247 14.93 -1.27 -14.46
N ASP A 248 15.25 -2.54 -14.59
CA ASP A 248 14.34 -3.55 -15.11
C ASP A 248 13.38 -4.09 -14.01
N ARG A 249 13.64 -3.79 -12.71
CA ARG A 249 12.81 -4.28 -11.60
C ARG A 249 11.35 -3.87 -11.72
N SER A 250 11.06 -2.72 -12.34
CA SER A 250 9.70 -2.19 -12.52
C SER A 250 9.12 -2.47 -13.92
N THR A 251 9.56 -3.54 -14.57
CA THR A 251 8.91 -4.01 -15.81
C THR A 251 7.42 -4.18 -15.61
N PRO A 252 6.57 -3.61 -16.50
CA PRO A 252 5.13 -3.64 -16.33
C PRO A 252 4.55 -5.06 -16.21
N PRO A 253 3.47 -5.25 -15.43
CA PRO A 253 2.76 -6.51 -15.34
C PRO A 253 1.98 -6.80 -16.63
N CYS A 254 1.47 -8.01 -16.77
CA CYS A 254 0.51 -8.37 -17.81
C CYS A 254 -0.92 -8.16 -17.32
N PHE A 255 -1.74 -7.49 -18.13
CA PHE A 255 -3.16 -7.26 -17.83
C PHE A 255 -4.04 -8.39 -18.34
N ASP A 256 -5.15 -8.65 -17.64
CA ASP A 256 -6.22 -9.51 -18.12
C ASP A 256 -6.86 -8.89 -19.37
N GLN A 257 -6.63 -9.52 -20.52
CA GLN A 257 -7.06 -9.01 -21.82
C GLN A 257 -8.59 -8.92 -21.94
N GLY A 258 -9.34 -9.67 -21.14
CA GLY A 258 -10.80 -9.59 -21.09
C GLY A 258 -11.29 -8.25 -20.50
N HIS A 259 -10.44 -7.50 -19.81
CA HIS A 259 -10.79 -6.28 -19.11
C HIS A 259 -10.04 -5.03 -19.59
N THR A 260 -9.06 -5.14 -20.50
CA THR A 260 -8.25 -3.99 -20.96
C THR A 260 -9.03 -2.95 -21.74
N TRP A 261 -10.18 -3.32 -22.33
CA TRP A 261 -11.09 -2.38 -23.03
C TRP A 261 -11.51 -1.18 -22.18
N ILE A 262 -11.48 -1.33 -20.84
CA ILE A 262 -11.89 -0.28 -19.92
C ILE A 262 -10.92 0.90 -19.93
N HIS A 263 -9.66 0.70 -20.28
CA HIS A 263 -8.68 1.78 -20.40
C HIS A 263 -9.10 2.76 -21.50
N ASP A 264 -9.49 2.24 -22.68
CA ASP A 264 -9.99 3.10 -23.77
C ASP A 264 -11.30 3.81 -23.38
N ALA A 265 -12.16 3.16 -22.60
CA ALA A 265 -13.39 3.76 -22.11
C ALA A 265 -13.10 4.92 -21.15
N TRP A 266 -12.12 4.79 -20.26
CA TRP A 266 -11.71 5.86 -19.35
C TRP A 266 -11.09 7.05 -20.07
N ASP A 267 -10.27 6.79 -21.11
CA ASP A 267 -9.60 7.85 -21.89
C ASP A 267 -10.61 8.68 -22.70
N ASN A 268 -11.77 8.12 -23.03
CA ASN A 268 -12.82 8.77 -23.82
C ASN A 268 -14.04 9.22 -22.99
N ASP A 269 -14.04 8.97 -21.68
CA ASP A 269 -15.17 9.26 -20.80
C ASP A 269 -14.92 10.53 -19.99
N ASP A 270 -15.55 11.63 -20.45
CA ASP A 270 -15.53 12.90 -19.74
C ASP A 270 -16.19 12.80 -18.33
N GLU A 271 -17.08 11.81 -18.12
CA GLU A 271 -17.69 11.55 -16.81
C GLU A 271 -16.67 11.01 -15.79
N GLY A 272 -15.62 10.32 -16.24
CA GLY A 272 -14.51 9.92 -15.38
C GLY A 272 -13.78 11.11 -14.74
N ALA A 273 -13.86 12.29 -15.34
CA ALA A 273 -13.22 13.49 -14.84
C ALA A 273 -13.86 14.08 -13.56
N TRP A 274 -15.09 13.73 -13.24
CA TRP A 274 -15.75 14.17 -12.00
C TRP A 274 -15.27 13.44 -10.74
N LEU A 275 -14.67 12.27 -10.89
CA LEU A 275 -14.00 11.58 -9.81
C LEU A 275 -12.65 12.25 -9.56
N GLN A 276 -12.67 13.33 -8.82
CA GLN A 276 -11.43 14.03 -8.45
C GLN A 276 -10.46 13.08 -7.78
N PRO A 277 -9.15 13.21 -8.05
CA PRO A 277 -8.12 12.50 -7.31
C PRO A 277 -8.35 12.75 -5.82
N VAL A 278 -8.42 11.68 -5.07
CA VAL A 278 -8.73 11.77 -3.63
C VAL A 278 -7.66 12.55 -2.91
N MET A 279 -6.45 12.54 -3.46
CA MET A 279 -5.32 13.19 -2.82
C MET A 279 -4.25 13.59 -3.81
N GLN A 280 -3.81 14.82 -3.70
CA GLN A 280 -2.50 15.24 -4.22
C GLN A 280 -1.41 15.12 -3.16
N THR A 281 -1.79 15.28 -1.93
CA THR A 281 -1.08 14.86 -0.73
C THR A 281 -2.02 13.97 0.06
N PRO A 282 -1.55 13.03 0.87
CA PRO A 282 -2.42 12.12 1.60
C PRO A 282 -3.26 12.88 2.65
N ASN A 283 -4.18 13.69 2.21
CA ASN A 283 -5.13 14.39 3.06
C ASN A 283 -6.54 13.96 2.70
N LEU A 284 -7.07 12.99 3.42
CA LEU A 284 -8.43 12.49 3.28
C LEU A 284 -9.46 13.28 4.12
N ASN A 285 -9.18 14.53 4.47
CA ASN A 285 -10.17 15.37 5.16
C ASN A 285 -11.45 15.59 4.34
N ASN A 286 -11.41 15.28 3.04
CA ASN A 286 -12.60 15.18 2.22
C ASN A 286 -12.65 13.80 1.54
N PRO A 287 -12.96 12.74 2.29
CA PRO A 287 -13.03 11.39 1.78
C PRO A 287 -14.22 11.26 0.83
N GLY A 288 -13.92 10.89 -0.41
CA GLY A 288 -14.93 10.64 -1.41
C GLY A 288 -15.10 11.74 -2.45
N GLY A 289 -14.37 12.85 -2.32
CA GLY A 289 -14.15 13.82 -3.40
C GLY A 289 -15.35 14.50 -4.02
N LEU A 290 -16.57 14.07 -3.71
CA LEU A 290 -17.77 14.77 -4.15
C LEU A 290 -18.00 15.96 -3.23
N PRO A 291 -18.03 17.20 -3.76
CA PRO A 291 -18.52 18.33 -2.98
C PRO A 291 -19.93 17.96 -2.49
N LEU A 292 -20.18 18.06 -1.19
CA LEU A 292 -21.54 17.92 -0.64
C LEU A 292 -22.53 18.88 -1.32
N GLU A 293 -22.03 19.95 -1.91
CA GLU A 293 -22.77 20.95 -2.68
C GLU A 293 -23.33 20.42 -4.02
N SER A 294 -22.81 19.32 -4.55
CA SER A 294 -23.38 18.71 -5.77
C SER A 294 -24.61 17.82 -5.49
N LEU A 295 -25.01 17.69 -4.23
CA LEU A 295 -26.20 16.95 -3.81
C LEU A 295 -27.42 17.86 -3.57
N ASP A 296 -27.41 19.11 -4.03
CA ASP A 296 -28.53 20.04 -3.93
C ASP A 296 -29.71 19.71 -4.86
N GLY A 297 -29.70 18.57 -5.55
CA GLY A 297 -30.92 17.98 -6.08
C GLY A 297 -31.71 17.33 -4.92
N GLU A 298 -33.01 17.60 -4.84
CA GLU A 298 -33.91 16.84 -3.95
C GLU A 298 -33.63 15.36 -4.12
N VAL A 299 -32.97 14.76 -3.10
CA VAL A 299 -32.79 13.32 -3.06
C VAL A 299 -34.19 12.72 -2.91
N PRO A 300 -34.69 11.93 -3.88
CA PRO A 300 -35.97 11.26 -3.72
C PRO A 300 -35.98 10.52 -2.39
N ASP A 301 -37.10 10.48 -1.71
CA ASP A 301 -37.27 9.69 -0.48
C ASP A 301 -36.77 8.27 -0.74
N ASP A 302 -35.55 8.00 -0.31
CA ASP A 302 -34.95 6.68 -0.41
C ASP A 302 -35.55 5.81 0.71
N PRO A 303 -36.36 4.79 0.36
CA PRO A 303 -36.99 3.92 1.36
C PRO A 303 -35.96 3.12 2.18
N TYR A 304 -34.68 3.12 1.78
CA TYR A 304 -33.57 2.46 2.48
C TYR A 304 -32.70 3.45 3.27
N ARG A 305 -33.05 4.74 3.26
CA ARG A 305 -32.37 5.72 4.10
C ARG A 305 -32.77 5.46 5.56
N VAL A 306 -31.91 4.79 6.30
CA VAL A 306 -32.02 4.75 7.76
C VAL A 306 -31.93 6.20 8.23
N SER A 307 -33.06 6.74 8.70
CA SER A 307 -33.08 8.05 9.33
C SER A 307 -32.18 7.97 10.55
N GLY A 308 -30.94 8.47 10.44
CA GLY A 308 -30.14 8.74 11.60
C GLY A 308 -30.89 9.77 12.43
N ASP A 309 -31.28 9.43 13.66
CA ASP A 309 -31.86 10.37 14.59
C ASP A 309 -30.95 11.60 14.67
N LYS A 310 -31.43 12.71 14.17
CA LYS A 310 -30.81 13.99 14.47
C LYS A 310 -30.96 14.18 15.99
N PRO A 311 -29.87 14.40 16.74
CA PRO A 311 -30.04 14.82 18.12
C PRO A 311 -30.91 16.06 18.13
N ALA A 312 -31.94 16.04 18.95
CA ALA A 312 -32.84 17.16 19.14
C ALA A 312 -32.00 18.40 19.47
N ALA A 313 -32.17 19.46 18.68
CA ALA A 313 -31.64 20.75 19.03
C ALA A 313 -32.30 21.17 20.36
N GLU A 314 -31.49 21.20 21.43
CA GLU A 314 -31.90 21.84 22.67
C GLU A 314 -32.11 23.34 22.40
N GLY A 315 -33.33 23.79 22.67
CA GLY A 315 -33.75 25.16 22.60
C GLY A 315 -33.28 25.99 23.81
#